data_1ed305f7260e36a3ef58e0adb609990d
#
_entry.id   1ed305f7260e36a3ef58e0adb609990d
#
_cell.length_a   1.000
_cell.length_b   1.000
_cell.length_c   1.000
_cell.angle_alpha   90.00
_cell.angle_beta   90.00
_cell.angle_gamma   90.00
#
_symmetry.space_group_name_H-M   'P 1'
#
loop_
_entity.id
_entity.type
_entity.pdbx_description
1 polymer ?
#
loop_
_entity_poly.entity_id
_entity_poly.type
_entity_poly.pdbx_seq_one_letter_code
_entity_poly.pdbx_strand_id
1 'polypeptide(L)'
;MMIVRKAKEYRKSTPFKSVITLKELKSNPQFLKQANVVAFHIHHGSQTTKYEFLKEKYGLPMFVGFRGNDATAFPRKKKNLKQLKRLFKTADMFFPVCEHLKRRIMQLGCPEDKIRVLYGGLDLNRFEYRPRKLDSQDNIRFLAVGRFVEKKGFHHLLRAFAKVRKTHKNITLTLIGRGPYETEYARLINKLNLKKNVEIVPWVDYQKIQSKYYSSHIFCAPSITDQNGNQEGIPNTLKEAMATGMPVISTTHAGIPELVKNNVSGLLVPEGSVKQLEKAMKWLIEHPEQWAKLGENARKKVEADFNLAIQLKKQKEFYNEVLLKQQ
;
A
#
# COMPACT_ATOMS: atom_id res chain seq x y z
N MET A 1 -13.49 5.86 -8.98
CA MET A 1 -13.33 7.16 -9.68
C MET A 1 -13.54 8.26 -8.65
N MET A 2 -12.74 9.30 -8.68
CA MET A 2 -12.93 10.53 -7.89
C MET A 2 -13.24 11.67 -8.86
N ILE A 3 -14.19 12.52 -8.49
CA ILE A 3 -14.56 13.70 -9.27
C ILE A 3 -13.83 14.89 -8.65
N VAL A 4 -13.14 15.69 -9.46
CA VAL A 4 -12.47 16.91 -9.03
C VAL A 4 -13.40 18.10 -9.29
N ARG A 5 -13.64 18.93 -8.27
CA ARG A 5 -14.54 20.11 -8.33
C ARG A 5 -13.74 21.41 -8.17
N LYS A 6 -14.29 22.52 -8.65
CA LYS A 6 -13.69 23.85 -8.54
C LYS A 6 -13.68 24.35 -7.09
N ALA A 7 -12.58 24.90 -6.61
CA ALA A 7 -12.29 25.12 -5.18
C ALA A 7 -13.17 26.18 -4.47
N LYS A 8 -13.93 27.04 -5.16
CA LYS A 8 -14.71 28.11 -4.52
C LYS A 8 -15.89 27.65 -3.66
N GLU A 9 -16.35 26.39 -3.79
CA GLU A 9 -17.54 25.88 -3.07
C GLU A 9 -17.21 24.92 -1.90
N TYR A 10 -15.95 24.74 -1.57
CA TYR A 10 -15.52 23.80 -0.50
C TYR A 10 -15.82 24.28 0.92
N ARG A 11 -16.42 25.46 1.12
CA ARG A 11 -16.67 26.06 2.45
C ARG A 11 -18.02 25.73 3.09
N LYS A 12 -18.92 25.00 2.43
CA LYS A 12 -20.14 24.50 3.07
C LYS A 12 -20.16 22.98 3.04
N SER A 13 -19.99 22.43 4.21
CA SER A 13 -20.02 21.03 4.55
C SER A 13 -21.30 20.35 4.13
N THR A 14 -21.29 19.65 3.01
CA THR A 14 -22.18 18.52 2.81
C THR A 14 -21.32 17.29 2.61
N PRO A 15 -21.47 16.24 3.45
CA PRO A 15 -20.76 15.00 3.24
C PRO A 15 -21.14 14.46 1.86
N PHE A 16 -20.14 13.93 1.13
CA PHE A 16 -20.31 13.28 -0.16
C PHE A 16 -21.33 12.13 -0.06
N LYS A 17 -22.60 12.42 -0.16
CA LYS A 17 -23.71 11.46 -0.18
C LYS A 17 -24.26 11.22 -1.59
N SER A 18 -23.42 11.18 -2.61
CA SER A 18 -23.83 10.65 -3.90
C SER A 18 -22.71 9.83 -4.51
N VAL A 19 -22.67 8.56 -4.15
CA VAL A 19 -22.03 7.55 -4.98
C VAL A 19 -22.88 7.47 -6.26
N ILE A 20 -22.46 8.18 -7.29
CA ILE A 20 -23.07 8.04 -8.61
C ILE A 20 -22.57 6.74 -9.23
N THR A 21 -23.48 5.89 -9.61
CA THR A 21 -23.15 4.69 -10.38
C THR A 21 -22.69 5.08 -11.79
N LEU A 22 -21.92 4.21 -12.44
CA LEU A 22 -21.50 4.40 -13.82
C LEU A 22 -22.71 4.51 -14.77
N LYS A 23 -23.82 3.84 -14.45
CA LYS A 23 -25.07 3.86 -15.21
C LYS A 23 -25.71 5.26 -15.15
N GLU A 24 -25.85 5.81 -13.94
CA GLU A 24 -26.37 7.17 -13.72
C GLU A 24 -25.50 8.24 -14.37
N LEU A 25 -24.17 8.10 -14.29
CA LEU A 25 -23.23 9.02 -14.92
C LEU A 25 -23.36 9.03 -16.45
N LYS A 26 -23.69 7.88 -17.06
CA LYS A 26 -23.95 7.77 -18.51
C LYS A 26 -25.31 8.33 -18.92
N SER A 27 -26.32 8.17 -18.07
CA SER A 27 -27.70 8.58 -18.36
C SER A 27 -28.01 10.06 -18.03
N ASN A 28 -27.25 10.68 -17.12
CA ASN A 28 -27.45 12.07 -16.70
C ASN A 28 -26.20 12.93 -16.91
N PRO A 29 -25.99 13.43 -18.14
CA PRO A 29 -24.85 14.30 -18.45
C PRO A 29 -24.91 15.68 -17.75
N GLN A 30 -26.11 16.16 -17.39
CA GLN A 30 -26.28 17.45 -16.69
C GLN A 30 -25.70 17.42 -15.28
N PHE A 31 -25.61 16.24 -14.67
CA PHE A 31 -24.98 16.07 -13.36
C PHE A 31 -23.53 16.60 -13.31
N LEU A 32 -22.73 16.39 -14.35
CA LEU A 32 -21.35 16.87 -14.38
C LEU A 32 -21.27 18.40 -14.35
N LYS A 33 -22.19 19.07 -15.05
CA LYS A 33 -22.30 20.55 -15.05
C LYS A 33 -22.81 21.06 -13.70
N GLN A 34 -23.92 20.52 -13.20
CA GLN A 34 -24.53 20.89 -11.91
C GLN A 34 -23.59 20.67 -10.73
N ALA A 35 -22.73 19.61 -10.79
CA ALA A 35 -21.76 19.29 -9.78
C ALA A 35 -20.43 20.05 -9.94
N ASN A 36 -20.31 21.01 -10.88
CA ASN A 36 -19.08 21.76 -11.16
C ASN A 36 -17.85 20.87 -11.33
N VAL A 37 -18.02 19.74 -12.05
CA VAL A 37 -16.92 18.79 -12.28
C VAL A 37 -15.96 19.39 -13.30
N VAL A 38 -14.68 19.50 -12.91
CA VAL A 38 -13.61 20.05 -13.77
C VAL A 38 -12.61 18.97 -14.23
N ALA A 39 -12.59 17.81 -13.61
CA ALA A 39 -11.74 16.68 -13.99
C ALA A 39 -12.21 15.39 -13.32
N PHE A 40 -11.61 14.25 -13.70
CA PHE A 40 -11.84 12.99 -13.03
C PHE A 40 -10.54 12.20 -12.81
N HIS A 41 -10.47 11.47 -11.70
CA HIS A 41 -9.32 10.66 -11.34
C HIS A 41 -9.72 9.20 -11.21
N ILE A 42 -9.08 8.34 -11.98
CA ILE A 42 -9.26 6.89 -11.96
C ILE A 42 -8.13 6.29 -11.14
N HIS A 43 -8.47 5.61 -10.04
CA HIS A 43 -7.47 5.10 -9.10
C HIS A 43 -6.61 3.95 -9.62
N HIS A 44 -7.01 3.26 -10.70
CA HIS A 44 -6.31 2.12 -11.26
C HIS A 44 -6.31 2.17 -12.79
N GLY A 45 -5.12 2.13 -13.39
CA GLY A 45 -4.96 2.14 -14.85
C GLY A 45 -5.72 1.02 -15.57
N SER A 46 -5.92 -0.12 -14.93
CA SER A 46 -6.71 -1.25 -15.47
C SER A 46 -8.21 -0.99 -15.62
N GLN A 47 -8.75 0.06 -14.99
CA GLN A 47 -10.18 0.38 -15.01
C GLN A 47 -10.57 1.52 -15.96
N THR A 48 -9.61 2.07 -16.68
CA THR A 48 -9.79 3.31 -17.46
C THR A 48 -10.82 3.21 -18.59
N THR A 49 -10.89 2.08 -19.29
CA THR A 49 -11.85 1.87 -20.40
C THR A 49 -13.31 2.11 -20.02
N LYS A 50 -13.64 1.96 -18.73
CA LYS A 50 -15.00 2.23 -18.24
C LYS A 50 -15.37 3.71 -18.23
N TYR A 51 -14.37 4.61 -18.24
CA TYR A 51 -14.51 6.03 -17.99
C TYR A 51 -13.94 6.93 -19.11
N GLU A 52 -13.32 6.36 -20.15
CA GLU A 52 -12.75 7.11 -21.28
C GLU A 52 -13.78 8.02 -21.95
N PHE A 53 -15.05 7.59 -22.01
CA PHE A 53 -16.16 8.39 -22.56
C PHE A 53 -16.30 9.76 -21.87
N LEU A 54 -15.85 9.94 -20.63
CA LEU A 54 -15.91 11.23 -19.94
C LEU A 54 -14.98 12.25 -20.59
N LYS A 55 -13.81 11.80 -21.06
CA LYS A 55 -12.90 12.65 -21.81
C LYS A 55 -13.38 12.86 -23.24
N GLU A 56 -13.80 11.79 -23.91
CA GLU A 56 -14.27 11.84 -25.31
C GLU A 56 -15.51 12.73 -25.47
N LYS A 57 -16.48 12.61 -24.56
CA LYS A 57 -17.78 13.30 -24.68
C LYS A 57 -17.81 14.69 -24.04
N TYR A 58 -17.04 14.91 -22.95
CA TYR A 58 -17.12 16.13 -22.15
C TYR A 58 -15.81 16.91 -22.11
N GLY A 59 -14.75 16.47 -22.76
CA GLY A 59 -13.44 17.13 -22.77
C GLY A 59 -12.75 17.20 -21.40
N LEU A 60 -13.26 16.48 -20.38
CA LEU A 60 -12.73 16.59 -19.02
C LEU A 60 -11.33 15.99 -18.91
N PRO A 61 -10.38 16.68 -18.24
CA PRO A 61 -9.09 16.14 -17.90
C PRO A 61 -9.17 14.81 -17.16
N MET A 62 -8.30 13.85 -17.54
CA MET A 62 -8.24 12.51 -16.98
C MET A 62 -6.93 12.27 -16.27
N PHE A 63 -7.00 12.05 -14.96
CA PHE A 63 -5.90 11.65 -14.10
C PHE A 63 -5.98 10.16 -13.78
N VAL A 64 -4.85 9.45 -13.77
CA VAL A 64 -4.86 7.99 -13.62
C VAL A 64 -3.81 7.52 -12.62
N GLY A 65 -4.26 6.82 -11.57
CA GLY A 65 -3.39 6.19 -10.58
C GLY A 65 -2.88 4.82 -11.01
N PHE A 66 -1.64 4.48 -10.59
CA PHE A 66 -1.04 3.15 -10.71
C PHE A 66 -0.60 2.67 -9.34
N ARG A 67 -1.07 1.47 -8.91
CA ARG A 67 -0.91 0.99 -7.54
C ARG A 67 -0.18 -0.36 -7.39
N GLY A 68 0.20 -1.00 -8.49
CA GLY A 68 0.94 -2.26 -8.51
C GLY A 68 0.51 -3.16 -9.65
N ASN A 69 -0.54 -3.95 -9.51
CA ASN A 69 -1.01 -4.89 -10.52
C ASN A 69 -1.18 -4.26 -11.91
N ASP A 70 -1.73 -3.07 -11.96
CA ASP A 70 -2.03 -2.29 -13.17
C ASP A 70 -0.78 -1.89 -13.96
N ALA A 71 0.39 -1.81 -13.32
CA ALA A 71 1.68 -1.57 -13.98
C ALA A 71 2.54 -2.84 -14.13
N THR A 72 2.16 -3.96 -13.51
CA THR A 72 3.02 -5.15 -13.41
C THR A 72 2.42 -6.39 -14.06
N ALA A 73 1.44 -7.05 -13.44
CA ALA A 73 0.83 -8.26 -14.00
C ALA A 73 -0.19 -7.96 -15.11
N PHE A 74 -0.99 -6.89 -14.96
CA PHE A 74 -2.03 -6.54 -15.93
C PHE A 74 -1.50 -6.39 -17.36
N PRO A 75 -0.38 -5.66 -17.64
CA PRO A 75 0.14 -5.47 -18.99
C PRO A 75 0.79 -6.71 -19.62
N ARG A 76 0.98 -7.81 -18.88
CA ARG A 76 1.52 -9.07 -19.44
C ARG A 76 0.61 -9.66 -20.52
N LYS A 77 -0.70 -9.41 -20.47
CA LYS A 77 -1.62 -9.79 -21.53
C LYS A 77 -1.59 -8.75 -22.65
N LYS A 78 -1.34 -9.17 -23.91
CA LYS A 78 -1.24 -8.28 -25.09
C LYS A 78 -2.42 -7.30 -25.21
N LYS A 79 -3.65 -7.77 -24.96
CA LYS A 79 -4.88 -6.92 -24.97
C LYS A 79 -4.78 -5.77 -23.95
N ASN A 80 -4.34 -6.07 -22.75
CA ASN A 80 -4.23 -5.09 -21.66
C ASN A 80 -3.09 -4.08 -21.93
N LEU A 81 -1.98 -4.54 -22.47
CA LEU A 81 -0.88 -3.66 -22.87
C LEU A 81 -1.33 -2.68 -23.97
N LYS A 82 -2.10 -3.16 -24.97
CA LYS A 82 -2.69 -2.29 -26.00
C LYS A 82 -3.61 -1.24 -25.39
N GLN A 83 -4.41 -1.63 -24.38
CA GLN A 83 -5.26 -0.71 -23.62
C GLN A 83 -4.43 0.37 -22.91
N LEU A 84 -3.36 -0.02 -22.20
CA LEU A 84 -2.50 0.96 -21.51
C LEU A 84 -1.79 1.90 -22.49
N LYS A 85 -1.29 1.39 -23.62
CA LYS A 85 -0.67 2.24 -24.65
C LYS A 85 -1.64 3.28 -25.22
N ARG A 86 -2.93 2.94 -25.39
CA ARG A 86 -3.96 3.91 -25.77
C ARG A 86 -4.15 4.94 -24.64
N LEU A 87 -4.27 4.47 -23.40
CA LEU A 87 -4.42 5.31 -22.24
C LEU A 87 -3.28 6.33 -22.08
N PHE A 88 -2.03 5.93 -22.32
CA PHE A 88 -0.86 6.83 -22.24
C PHE A 88 -0.92 7.98 -23.26
N LYS A 89 -1.62 7.79 -24.38
CA LYS A 89 -1.86 8.85 -25.35
C LYS A 89 -3.00 9.78 -24.93
N THR A 90 -4.07 9.24 -24.33
CA THR A 90 -5.32 9.97 -24.08
C THR A 90 -5.42 10.66 -22.73
N ALA A 91 -4.83 10.08 -21.68
CA ALA A 91 -4.88 10.69 -20.34
C ALA A 91 -3.89 11.87 -20.22
N ASP A 92 -4.22 12.79 -19.32
CA ASP A 92 -3.46 14.02 -19.13
C ASP A 92 -2.30 13.86 -18.16
N MET A 93 -2.48 13.08 -17.08
CA MET A 93 -1.42 12.85 -16.11
C MET A 93 -1.59 11.51 -15.38
N PHE A 94 -0.46 10.90 -14.98
CA PHE A 94 -0.37 9.61 -14.34
C PHE A 94 0.28 9.71 -12.97
N PHE A 95 -0.33 9.02 -11.98
CA PHE A 95 0.09 9.01 -10.59
C PHE A 95 0.48 7.60 -10.13
N PRO A 96 1.69 7.12 -10.45
CA PRO A 96 2.23 5.93 -9.79
C PRO A 96 2.49 6.23 -8.31
N VAL A 97 2.18 5.25 -7.44
CA VAL A 97 2.34 5.41 -5.98
C VAL A 97 3.77 5.23 -5.48
N CYS A 98 4.75 5.08 -6.36
CA CYS A 98 6.17 4.99 -6.04
C CYS A 98 7.04 5.14 -7.31
N GLU A 99 8.32 5.44 -7.15
CA GLU A 99 9.30 5.55 -8.23
C GLU A 99 9.49 4.23 -8.98
N HIS A 100 9.42 3.09 -8.27
CA HIS A 100 9.44 1.78 -8.93
C HIS A 100 8.33 1.66 -9.99
N LEU A 101 7.09 2.03 -9.65
CA LEU A 101 5.99 1.98 -10.60
C LEU A 101 6.08 3.06 -11.67
N LYS A 102 6.67 4.25 -11.37
CA LYS A 102 7.01 5.25 -12.40
C LYS A 102 7.88 4.61 -13.47
N ARG A 103 9.01 4.02 -13.08
CA ARG A 103 9.91 3.33 -14.03
C ARG A 103 9.19 2.23 -14.82
N ARG A 104 8.31 1.47 -14.17
CA ARG A 104 7.54 0.41 -14.85
C ARG A 104 6.60 0.95 -15.93
N ILE A 105 5.83 2.01 -15.67
CA ILE A 105 4.92 2.56 -16.70
C ILE A 105 5.70 3.28 -17.82
N MET A 106 6.86 3.89 -17.53
CA MET A 106 7.75 4.43 -18.55
C MET A 106 8.25 3.33 -19.50
N GLN A 107 8.69 2.18 -18.98
CA GLN A 107 9.07 1.01 -19.76
C GLN A 107 7.94 0.45 -20.65
N LEU A 108 6.67 0.69 -20.26
CA LEU A 108 5.50 0.33 -21.05
C LEU A 108 5.14 1.38 -22.11
N GLY A 109 5.88 2.50 -22.18
CA GLY A 109 5.73 3.57 -23.17
C GLY A 109 4.92 4.78 -22.69
N CYS A 110 4.77 4.98 -21.37
CA CYS A 110 4.18 6.19 -20.82
C CYS A 110 5.17 7.35 -20.93
N PRO A 111 4.79 8.52 -21.49
CA PRO A 111 5.64 9.72 -21.55
C PRO A 111 5.98 10.22 -20.16
N GLU A 112 7.26 10.52 -19.93
CA GLU A 112 7.74 10.92 -18.58
C GLU A 112 7.18 12.27 -18.12
N ASP A 113 6.99 13.22 -19.03
CA ASP A 113 6.44 14.54 -18.78
C ASP A 113 5.01 14.49 -18.18
N LYS A 114 4.26 13.42 -18.48
CA LYS A 114 2.93 13.16 -17.94
C LYS A 114 2.93 12.43 -16.59
N ILE A 115 4.08 12.09 -16.01
CA ILE A 115 4.14 11.27 -14.79
C ILE A 115 4.51 12.12 -13.57
N ARG A 116 3.73 12.00 -12.50
CA ARG A 116 4.05 12.57 -11.18
C ARG A 116 3.90 11.48 -10.12
N VAL A 117 4.97 11.16 -9.40
CA VAL A 117 4.87 10.20 -8.29
C VAL A 117 4.05 10.81 -7.17
N LEU A 118 2.98 10.11 -6.78
CA LEU A 118 2.09 10.52 -5.71
C LEU A 118 1.94 9.36 -4.71
N TYR A 119 2.70 9.42 -3.63
CA TYR A 119 2.63 8.40 -2.58
C TYR A 119 1.23 8.36 -1.95
N GLY A 120 0.78 7.14 -1.60
CA GLY A 120 -0.45 6.97 -0.85
C GLY A 120 -0.31 7.57 0.56
N GLY A 121 -1.02 8.66 0.83
CA GLY A 121 -0.99 9.33 2.14
C GLY A 121 -1.63 8.49 3.24
N LEU A 122 -1.09 8.61 4.47
CA LEU A 122 -1.64 8.05 5.71
C LEU A 122 -2.12 9.19 6.62
N ASP A 123 -3.34 9.08 7.12
CA ASP A 123 -3.83 9.99 8.17
C ASP A 123 -3.15 9.66 9.50
N LEU A 124 -2.15 10.45 9.85
CA LEU A 124 -1.32 10.23 11.02
C LEU A 124 -2.04 10.51 12.34
N ASN A 125 -3.12 11.27 12.34
CA ASN A 125 -3.94 11.49 13.55
C ASN A 125 -4.59 10.20 14.05
N ARG A 126 -4.68 9.20 13.19
CA ARG A 126 -5.21 7.87 13.51
C ARG A 126 -4.17 6.92 14.08
N PHE A 127 -2.88 7.27 14.09
CA PHE A 127 -1.77 6.42 14.51
C PHE A 127 -0.87 7.20 15.46
N GLU A 128 -1.14 7.08 16.75
CA GLU A 128 -0.29 7.64 17.78
C GLU A 128 1.09 6.96 17.76
N TYR A 129 2.15 7.74 17.94
CA TYR A 129 3.49 7.19 18.11
C TYR A 129 3.66 6.64 19.51
N ARG A 130 3.99 5.35 19.61
CA ARG A 130 4.32 4.67 20.87
C ARG A 130 5.58 3.84 20.67
N PRO A 131 6.75 4.24 21.22
CA PRO A 131 7.97 3.46 21.09
C PRO A 131 7.80 2.08 21.71
N ARG A 132 8.36 1.07 21.07
CA ARG A 132 8.30 -0.30 21.57
C ARG A 132 9.43 -0.53 22.57
N LYS A 133 9.08 -1.19 23.67
CA LYS A 133 10.00 -1.69 24.70
C LYS A 133 9.66 -3.15 24.96
N LEU A 134 10.63 -3.91 25.38
CA LEU A 134 10.45 -5.29 25.83
C LEU A 134 10.64 -5.32 27.35
N ASP A 135 9.62 -5.75 28.07
CA ASP A 135 9.74 -6.02 29.51
C ASP A 135 10.35 -7.41 29.73
N SER A 136 11.07 -7.58 30.83
CA SER A 136 11.90 -8.78 31.11
C SER A 136 11.16 -10.13 31.08
N GLN A 137 9.83 -10.11 31.21
CA GLN A 137 8.97 -11.31 31.16
C GLN A 137 8.10 -11.39 29.91
N ASP A 138 8.28 -10.46 28.95
CA ASP A 138 7.40 -10.36 27.80
C ASP A 138 7.67 -11.45 26.75
N ASN A 139 6.59 -11.97 26.20
CA ASN A 139 6.59 -12.74 24.98
C ASN A 139 6.64 -11.80 23.77
N ILE A 140 7.65 -11.93 22.91
CA ILE A 140 7.77 -11.09 21.72
C ILE A 140 6.67 -11.42 20.71
N ARG A 141 5.83 -10.44 20.42
CA ARG A 141 4.66 -10.56 19.55
C ARG A 141 4.94 -9.98 18.17
N PHE A 142 5.03 -10.87 17.18
CA PHE A 142 5.10 -10.52 15.77
C PHE A 142 3.70 -10.31 15.20
N LEU A 143 3.56 -9.36 14.28
CA LEU A 143 2.32 -9.07 13.57
C LEU A 143 2.56 -9.01 12.06
N ALA A 144 1.65 -9.60 11.29
CA ALA A 144 1.57 -9.39 9.86
C ALA A 144 0.10 -9.16 9.45
N VAL A 145 -0.15 -8.14 8.63
CA VAL A 145 -1.50 -7.73 8.23
C VAL A 145 -1.59 -7.60 6.72
N GLY A 146 -2.59 -8.23 6.11
CA GLY A 146 -2.82 -8.09 4.68
C GLY A 146 -3.72 -9.17 4.11
N ARG A 147 -4.13 -8.99 2.86
CA ARG A 147 -4.89 -10.03 2.14
C ARG A 147 -4.06 -11.32 2.04
N PHE A 148 -4.67 -12.46 2.22
CA PHE A 148 -4.01 -13.75 2.07
C PHE A 148 -3.91 -14.14 0.59
N VAL A 149 -2.95 -13.50 -0.07
CA VAL A 149 -2.57 -13.70 -1.48
C VAL A 149 -1.06 -13.92 -1.57
N GLU A 150 -0.60 -14.61 -2.61
CA GLU A 150 0.79 -15.04 -2.78
C GLU A 150 1.79 -13.90 -2.56
N LYS A 151 1.57 -12.75 -3.19
CA LYS A 151 2.49 -11.61 -3.14
C LYS A 151 2.73 -11.01 -1.75
N LYS A 152 1.92 -11.35 -0.73
CA LYS A 152 2.18 -10.96 0.66
C LYS A 152 3.28 -11.80 1.33
N GLY A 153 3.66 -12.93 0.74
CA GLY A 153 4.80 -13.72 1.18
C GLY A 153 4.65 -14.38 2.55
N PHE A 154 3.44 -14.48 3.11
CA PHE A 154 3.22 -15.00 4.47
C PHE A 154 3.66 -16.46 4.62
N HIS A 155 3.67 -17.23 3.55
CA HIS A 155 4.25 -18.58 3.55
C HIS A 155 5.76 -18.59 3.82
N HIS A 156 6.50 -17.56 3.39
CA HIS A 156 7.92 -17.38 3.75
C HIS A 156 8.08 -16.96 5.21
N LEU A 157 7.19 -16.08 5.71
CA LEU A 157 7.18 -15.68 7.11
C LEU A 157 6.94 -16.87 8.04
N LEU A 158 5.96 -17.72 7.75
CA LEU A 158 5.67 -18.92 8.54
C LEU A 158 6.86 -19.87 8.59
N ARG A 159 7.56 -20.08 7.46
CA ARG A 159 8.78 -20.92 7.42
C ARG A 159 9.94 -20.30 8.20
N ALA A 160 10.13 -18.98 8.11
CA ALA A 160 11.18 -18.28 8.88
C ALA A 160 10.85 -18.32 10.38
N PHE A 161 9.62 -18.03 10.76
CA PHE A 161 9.15 -18.08 12.14
C PHE A 161 9.33 -19.47 12.76
N ALA A 162 9.03 -20.53 12.02
CA ALA A 162 9.27 -21.91 12.49
C ALA A 162 10.74 -22.19 12.82
N LYS A 163 11.66 -21.62 12.04
CA LYS A 163 13.12 -21.75 12.30
C LYS A 163 13.53 -20.95 13.52
N VAL A 164 13.05 -19.70 13.66
CA VAL A 164 13.32 -18.85 14.83
C VAL A 164 12.81 -19.52 16.11
N ARG A 165 11.64 -20.14 16.08
CA ARG A 165 11.04 -20.87 17.21
C ARG A 165 11.89 -22.03 17.73
N LYS A 166 12.82 -22.58 16.96
CA LYS A 166 13.72 -23.64 17.43
C LYS A 166 14.66 -23.11 18.53
N THR A 167 15.11 -21.89 18.44
CA THR A 167 16.06 -21.24 19.36
C THR A 167 15.41 -20.23 20.32
N HIS A 168 14.33 -19.56 19.90
CA HIS A 168 13.64 -18.54 20.69
C HIS A 168 12.21 -19.01 20.99
N LYS A 169 11.95 -19.42 22.24
CA LYS A 169 10.68 -20.06 22.62
C LYS A 169 9.57 -19.05 22.98
N ASN A 170 9.92 -17.86 23.48
CA ASN A 170 8.98 -16.85 23.93
C ASN A 170 8.60 -15.87 22.79
N ILE A 171 8.07 -16.42 21.71
CA ILE A 171 7.61 -15.62 20.56
C ILE A 171 6.25 -16.13 20.05
N THR A 172 5.41 -15.20 19.59
CA THR A 172 4.14 -15.48 18.92
C THR A 172 4.03 -14.67 17.65
N LEU A 173 3.19 -15.11 16.73
CA LEU A 173 2.88 -14.43 15.47
C LEU A 173 1.37 -14.36 15.26
N THR A 174 0.85 -13.18 15.04
CA THR A 174 -0.53 -12.96 14.61
C THR A 174 -0.57 -12.60 13.13
N LEU A 175 -1.30 -13.37 12.33
CA LEU A 175 -1.60 -13.09 10.93
C LEU A 175 -3.03 -12.55 10.83
N ILE A 176 -3.21 -11.31 10.38
CA ILE A 176 -4.55 -10.72 10.22
C ILE A 176 -4.87 -10.57 8.73
N GLY A 177 -5.98 -11.17 8.31
CA GLY A 177 -6.45 -11.05 6.95
C GLY A 177 -7.38 -12.15 6.49
N ARG A 178 -7.74 -12.08 5.22
CA ARG A 178 -8.52 -13.10 4.49
C ARG A 178 -8.03 -13.20 3.04
N GLY A 179 -8.28 -14.33 2.41
CA GLY A 179 -8.00 -14.49 0.99
C GLY A 179 -7.83 -15.95 0.58
N PRO A 180 -7.56 -16.21 -0.71
CA PRO A 180 -7.50 -17.57 -1.25
C PRO A 180 -6.44 -18.47 -0.61
N TYR A 181 -5.41 -17.89 0.03
CA TYR A 181 -4.34 -18.65 0.69
C TYR A 181 -4.63 -19.00 2.17
N GLU A 182 -5.82 -18.72 2.69
CA GLU A 182 -6.17 -18.96 4.10
C GLU A 182 -6.03 -20.44 4.48
N THR A 183 -6.59 -21.34 3.67
CA THR A 183 -6.48 -22.80 3.88
C THR A 183 -5.02 -23.29 3.77
N GLU A 184 -4.26 -22.73 2.84
CA GLU A 184 -2.84 -23.09 2.68
C GLU A 184 -2.02 -22.67 3.90
N TYR A 185 -2.25 -21.46 4.43
CA TYR A 185 -1.56 -21.01 5.65
C TYR A 185 -1.92 -21.86 6.86
N ALA A 186 -3.20 -22.23 7.03
CA ALA A 186 -3.60 -23.14 8.10
C ALA A 186 -2.92 -24.51 8.01
N ARG A 187 -2.84 -25.10 6.80
CA ARG A 187 -2.12 -26.36 6.55
C ARG A 187 -0.63 -26.21 6.86
N LEU A 188 -0.01 -25.09 6.45
CA LEU A 188 1.42 -24.84 6.68
C LEU A 188 1.73 -24.67 8.17
N ILE A 189 0.88 -23.97 8.94
CA ILE A 189 0.98 -23.84 10.40
C ILE A 189 0.96 -25.20 11.05
N ASN A 190 0.05 -26.11 10.63
CA ASN A 190 0.00 -27.47 11.13
C ASN A 190 1.26 -28.26 10.81
N LYS A 191 1.69 -28.24 9.53
CA LYS A 191 2.90 -28.95 9.06
C LYS A 191 4.17 -28.50 9.79
N LEU A 192 4.25 -27.21 10.18
CA LEU A 192 5.38 -26.64 10.88
C LEU A 192 5.26 -26.72 12.41
N ASN A 193 4.22 -27.37 12.96
CA ASN A 193 3.94 -27.49 14.40
C ASN A 193 3.83 -26.12 15.11
N LEU A 194 3.19 -25.14 14.48
CA LEU A 194 3.07 -23.77 14.96
C LEU A 194 1.72 -23.41 15.59
N LYS A 195 0.78 -24.34 15.73
CA LYS A 195 -0.60 -24.08 16.23
C LYS A 195 -0.65 -23.31 17.54
N LYS A 196 0.28 -23.55 18.45
CA LYS A 196 0.34 -22.90 19.76
C LYS A 196 0.97 -21.49 19.72
N ASN A 197 1.57 -21.09 18.59
CA ASN A 197 2.40 -19.89 18.49
C ASN A 197 2.00 -18.96 17.35
N VAL A 198 1.12 -19.41 16.45
CA VAL A 198 0.63 -18.62 15.33
C VAL A 198 -0.88 -18.58 15.37
N GLU A 199 -1.44 -17.38 15.45
CA GLU A 199 -2.86 -17.11 15.39
C GLU A 199 -3.22 -16.53 14.01
N ILE A 200 -4.26 -17.08 13.36
CA ILE A 200 -4.91 -16.47 12.21
C ILE A 200 -6.14 -15.74 12.71
N VAL A 201 -6.16 -14.42 12.51
CA VAL A 201 -7.31 -13.57 12.84
C VAL A 201 -7.99 -13.16 11.55
N PRO A 202 -9.30 -13.36 11.39
CA PRO A 202 -10.05 -12.86 10.26
C PRO A 202 -9.91 -11.34 10.14
N TRP A 203 -10.19 -10.80 8.94
CA TRP A 203 -10.18 -9.36 8.75
C TRP A 203 -11.09 -8.68 9.78
N VAL A 204 -10.54 -7.73 10.51
CA VAL A 204 -11.23 -6.95 11.53
C VAL A 204 -11.44 -5.51 11.05
N ASP A 205 -12.38 -4.80 11.68
CA ASP A 205 -12.57 -3.39 11.43
C ASP A 205 -11.31 -2.56 11.78
N TYR A 206 -11.30 -1.33 11.29
CA TYR A 206 -10.13 -0.47 11.41
C TYR A 206 -9.75 -0.12 12.86
N GLN A 207 -10.73 0.01 13.76
CA GLN A 207 -10.45 0.32 15.18
C GLN A 207 -9.79 -0.86 15.88
N LYS A 208 -10.27 -2.08 15.62
CA LYS A 208 -9.69 -3.30 16.17
C LYS A 208 -8.29 -3.58 15.63
N ILE A 209 -8.01 -3.20 14.37
CA ILE A 209 -6.66 -3.38 13.81
C ILE A 209 -5.63 -2.47 14.50
N GLN A 210 -6.03 -1.26 14.89
CA GLN A 210 -5.15 -0.35 15.63
C GLN A 210 -4.69 -0.97 16.95
N SER A 211 -5.60 -1.58 17.72
CA SER A 211 -5.24 -2.24 18.97
C SER A 211 -4.21 -3.36 18.77
N LYS A 212 -4.28 -4.08 17.63
CA LYS A 212 -3.30 -5.12 17.28
C LYS A 212 -1.91 -4.55 16.96
N TYR A 213 -1.83 -3.36 16.31
CA TYR A 213 -0.55 -2.67 16.16
C TYR A 213 0.06 -2.32 17.52
N TYR A 214 -0.74 -1.76 18.46
CA TYR A 214 -0.23 -1.35 19.76
C TYR A 214 0.11 -2.51 20.71
N SER A 215 -0.58 -3.64 20.59
CA SER A 215 -0.31 -4.84 21.39
C SER A 215 0.81 -5.72 20.83
N SER A 216 1.42 -5.37 19.70
CA SER A 216 2.49 -6.13 19.05
C SER A 216 3.82 -5.38 19.09
N HIS A 217 4.93 -6.11 19.00
CA HIS A 217 6.28 -5.57 19.11
C HIS A 217 6.94 -5.36 17.74
N ILE A 218 6.85 -6.32 16.82
CA ILE A 218 7.55 -6.34 15.53
C ILE A 218 6.56 -6.59 14.41
N PHE A 219 6.60 -5.79 13.35
CA PHE A 219 5.76 -5.97 12.16
C PHE A 219 6.54 -6.63 11.02
N CYS A 220 5.89 -7.59 10.35
CA CYS A 220 6.47 -8.30 9.20
C CYS A 220 5.61 -8.13 7.95
N ALA A 221 6.23 -7.62 6.87
CA ALA A 221 5.60 -7.49 5.55
C ALA A 221 6.53 -8.07 4.46
N PRO A 222 6.69 -9.41 4.39
CA PRO A 222 7.64 -10.06 3.50
C PRO A 222 7.12 -10.19 2.06
N SER A 223 6.70 -9.08 1.47
CA SER A 223 6.11 -9.04 0.12
C SER A 223 7.07 -9.57 -0.94
N ILE A 224 6.49 -10.22 -1.95
CA ILE A 224 7.21 -10.81 -3.08
C ILE A 224 6.50 -10.48 -4.39
N THR A 225 7.19 -10.66 -5.50
CA THR A 225 6.56 -10.76 -6.81
C THR A 225 5.89 -12.13 -6.93
N ASP A 226 4.57 -12.17 -7.18
CA ASP A 226 3.86 -13.46 -7.35
C ASP A 226 4.14 -14.11 -8.71
N GLN A 227 3.70 -15.36 -8.88
CA GLN A 227 3.91 -16.15 -10.11
C GLN A 227 3.35 -15.45 -11.36
N ASN A 228 2.33 -14.62 -11.23
CA ASN A 228 1.76 -13.83 -12.31
C ASN A 228 2.52 -12.52 -12.57
N GLY A 229 3.57 -12.23 -11.78
CA GLY A 229 4.34 -11.00 -11.83
C GLY A 229 3.63 -9.80 -11.22
N ASN A 230 2.62 -10.03 -10.38
CA ASN A 230 1.94 -8.97 -9.66
C ASN A 230 2.82 -8.51 -8.50
N GLN A 231 3.05 -7.21 -8.43
CA GLN A 231 3.86 -6.57 -7.39
C GLN A 231 3.01 -5.63 -6.53
N GLU A 232 3.53 -5.28 -5.36
CA GLU A 232 3.00 -4.17 -4.57
C GLU A 232 3.40 -2.82 -5.19
N GLY A 233 2.72 -1.73 -4.76
CA GLY A 233 3.36 -0.44 -4.76
C GLY A 233 4.10 -0.27 -3.43
N ILE A 234 3.44 0.37 -2.45
CA ILE A 234 3.89 0.46 -1.06
C ILE A 234 2.73 0.00 -0.16
N PRO A 235 2.90 -1.04 0.65
CA PRO A 235 1.83 -1.56 1.51
C PRO A 235 1.37 -0.54 2.56
N ASN A 236 0.07 -0.26 2.64
CA ASN A 236 -0.47 0.65 3.67
C ASN A 236 -0.21 0.12 5.09
N THR A 237 -0.39 -1.19 5.30
CA THR A 237 -0.18 -1.81 6.61
C THR A 237 1.25 -1.67 7.12
N LEU A 238 2.25 -1.57 6.22
CA LEU A 238 3.63 -1.28 6.59
C LEU A 238 3.81 0.18 7.02
N LYS A 239 3.16 1.14 6.32
CA LYS A 239 3.12 2.56 6.75
C LYS A 239 2.44 2.73 8.10
N GLU A 240 1.33 2.01 8.31
CA GLU A 240 0.57 2.02 9.56
C GLU A 240 1.42 1.53 10.73
N ALA A 241 2.11 0.40 10.57
CA ALA A 241 3.03 -0.13 11.58
C ALA A 241 4.16 0.85 11.90
N MET A 242 4.81 1.41 10.87
CA MET A 242 5.88 2.42 11.04
C MET A 242 5.36 3.70 11.73
N ALA A 243 4.15 4.13 11.41
CA ALA A 243 3.53 5.30 12.04
C ALA A 243 3.30 5.09 13.55
N THR A 244 3.00 3.86 13.99
CA THR A 244 2.85 3.55 15.43
C THR A 244 4.17 3.40 16.18
N GLY A 245 5.32 3.48 15.49
CA GLY A 245 6.64 3.30 16.10
C GLY A 245 7.08 1.83 16.24
N MET A 246 6.46 0.89 15.51
CA MET A 246 6.91 -0.50 15.49
C MET A 246 8.18 -0.64 14.65
N PRO A 247 9.21 -1.38 15.11
CA PRO A 247 10.25 -1.90 14.24
C PRO A 247 9.64 -2.84 13.20
N VAL A 248 10.10 -2.72 11.97
CA VAL A 248 9.54 -3.46 10.83
C VAL A 248 10.58 -4.30 10.12
N ILE A 249 10.17 -5.48 9.65
CA ILE A 249 10.92 -6.32 8.72
C ILE A 249 10.12 -6.38 7.41
N SER A 250 10.77 -6.08 6.30
CA SER A 250 10.16 -6.19 4.99
C SER A 250 11.17 -6.69 3.95
N THR A 251 10.84 -6.56 2.67
CA THR A 251 11.69 -7.04 1.57
C THR A 251 12.12 -5.90 0.66
N THR A 252 13.19 -6.12 -0.12
CA THR A 252 13.63 -5.19 -1.18
C THR A 252 12.68 -5.23 -2.40
N HIS A 253 11.38 -5.42 -2.13
CA HIS A 253 10.33 -5.58 -3.14
C HIS A 253 9.76 -4.24 -3.59
N ALA A 254 9.70 -4.04 -4.91
CA ALA A 254 8.99 -2.94 -5.57
C ALA A 254 9.27 -1.56 -4.93
N GLY A 255 8.25 -0.85 -4.43
CA GLY A 255 8.38 0.46 -3.79
C GLY A 255 8.73 0.42 -2.29
N ILE A 256 8.90 -0.75 -1.68
CA ILE A 256 9.17 -0.86 -0.24
C ILE A 256 10.48 -0.17 0.17
N PRO A 257 11.60 -0.23 -0.60
CA PRO A 257 12.82 0.49 -0.28
C PRO A 257 12.69 2.03 -0.28
N GLU A 258 11.63 2.56 -0.88
CA GLU A 258 11.32 3.99 -0.84
C GLU A 258 10.71 4.41 0.52
N LEU A 259 10.05 3.47 1.20
CA LEU A 259 9.47 3.65 2.53
C LEU A 259 10.44 3.27 3.65
N VAL A 260 11.07 2.08 3.55
CA VAL A 260 11.95 1.54 4.59
C VAL A 260 13.40 1.69 4.17
N LYS A 261 14.19 2.43 4.96
CA LYS A 261 15.65 2.50 4.81
C LYS A 261 16.27 1.40 5.67
N ASN A 262 16.95 0.45 5.01
CA ASN A 262 17.53 -0.71 5.70
C ASN A 262 18.48 -0.30 6.82
N ASN A 263 18.39 -0.97 7.97
CA ASN A 263 19.14 -0.74 9.22
C ASN A 263 18.95 0.67 9.84
N VAL A 264 18.03 1.48 9.30
CA VAL A 264 17.76 2.84 9.81
C VAL A 264 16.32 2.97 10.29
N SER A 265 15.34 2.64 9.44
CA SER A 265 13.91 2.72 9.77
C SER A 265 13.21 1.36 9.73
N GLY A 266 13.98 0.27 9.67
CA GLY A 266 13.54 -1.10 9.61
C GLY A 266 14.59 -1.99 8.97
N LEU A 267 14.29 -3.28 8.84
CA LEU A 267 15.17 -4.26 8.20
C LEU A 267 14.57 -4.69 6.85
N LEU A 268 15.41 -4.68 5.80
CA LEU A 268 15.06 -5.17 4.47
C LEU A 268 15.85 -6.44 4.15
N VAL A 269 15.15 -7.45 3.66
CA VAL A 269 15.74 -8.71 3.19
C VAL A 269 15.34 -8.97 1.73
N PRO A 270 16.07 -9.80 0.97
CA PRO A 270 15.68 -10.20 -0.37
C PRO A 270 14.31 -10.90 -0.40
N GLU A 271 13.55 -10.70 -1.48
CA GLU A 271 12.28 -11.41 -1.72
C GLU A 271 12.44 -12.92 -1.61
N GLY A 272 11.49 -13.60 -0.97
CA GLY A 272 11.46 -15.06 -0.87
C GLY A 272 12.55 -15.69 0.01
N SER A 273 13.49 -14.91 0.54
CA SER A 273 14.60 -15.44 1.33
C SER A 273 14.19 -15.76 2.78
N VAL A 274 13.73 -16.99 3.01
CA VAL A 274 13.43 -17.51 4.36
C VAL A 274 14.63 -17.38 5.30
N LYS A 275 15.86 -17.64 4.82
CA LYS A 275 17.10 -17.56 5.61
C LYS A 275 17.39 -16.14 6.09
N GLN A 276 17.24 -15.14 5.21
CA GLN A 276 17.51 -13.74 5.59
C GLN A 276 16.38 -13.19 6.48
N LEU A 277 15.14 -13.60 6.23
CA LEU A 277 14.01 -13.24 7.07
C LEU A 277 14.18 -13.82 8.50
N GLU A 278 14.60 -15.08 8.62
CA GLU A 278 14.99 -15.69 9.90
C GLU A 278 16.06 -14.89 10.63
N LYS A 279 17.14 -14.51 9.92
CA LYS A 279 18.22 -13.71 10.50
C LYS A 279 17.73 -12.35 11.01
N ALA A 280 16.92 -11.64 10.21
CA ALA A 280 16.36 -10.35 10.60
C ALA A 280 15.43 -10.46 11.82
N MET A 281 14.63 -11.52 11.89
CA MET A 281 13.78 -11.78 13.05
C MET A 281 14.60 -12.06 14.30
N LYS A 282 15.64 -12.92 14.23
CA LYS A 282 16.55 -13.20 15.35
C LYS A 282 17.25 -11.95 15.82
N TRP A 283 17.77 -11.14 14.90
CA TRP A 283 18.46 -9.91 15.24
C TRP A 283 17.55 -8.94 16.03
N LEU A 284 16.29 -8.74 15.63
CA LEU A 284 15.37 -7.92 16.41
C LEU A 284 15.03 -8.52 17.77
N ILE A 285 14.95 -9.84 17.90
CA ILE A 285 14.72 -10.51 19.19
C ILE A 285 15.91 -10.29 20.13
N GLU A 286 17.12 -10.37 19.62
CA GLU A 286 18.38 -10.29 20.35
C GLU A 286 18.79 -8.83 20.65
N HIS A 287 18.19 -7.82 19.96
CA HIS A 287 18.52 -6.40 20.11
C HIS A 287 17.26 -5.53 20.38
N PRO A 288 16.52 -5.79 21.46
CA PRO A 288 15.33 -5.01 21.78
C PRO A 288 15.63 -3.52 22.07
N GLU A 289 16.85 -3.20 22.48
CA GLU A 289 17.32 -1.82 22.69
C GLU A 289 17.32 -0.98 21.39
N GLN A 290 17.35 -1.62 20.21
CA GLN A 290 17.29 -0.94 18.91
C GLN A 290 15.85 -0.58 18.46
N TRP A 291 14.84 -1.17 19.09
CA TRP A 291 13.45 -1.02 18.63
C TRP A 291 12.96 0.42 18.65
N ALA A 292 13.25 1.14 19.74
CA ALA A 292 12.83 2.54 19.88
C ALA A 292 13.45 3.42 18.78
N LYS A 293 14.75 3.26 18.51
CA LYS A 293 15.46 4.02 17.47
C LYS A 293 14.95 3.71 16.06
N LEU A 294 14.76 2.43 15.73
CA LEU A 294 14.20 2.00 14.44
C LEU A 294 12.77 2.56 14.26
N GLY A 295 11.94 2.45 15.31
CA GLY A 295 10.57 2.94 15.30
C GLY A 295 10.47 4.45 15.18
N GLU A 296 11.33 5.23 15.84
CA GLU A 296 11.40 6.68 15.71
C GLU A 296 11.76 7.11 14.28
N ASN A 297 12.78 6.50 13.70
CA ASN A 297 13.18 6.77 12.32
C ASN A 297 12.08 6.35 11.32
N ALA A 298 11.39 5.23 11.59
CA ALA A 298 10.25 4.79 10.81
C ALA A 298 9.12 5.82 10.84
N ARG A 299 8.77 6.34 12.01
CA ARG A 299 7.77 7.39 12.19
C ARG A 299 8.15 8.67 11.44
N LYS A 300 9.37 9.17 11.61
CA LYS A 300 9.87 10.36 10.90
C LYS A 300 9.77 10.21 9.38
N LYS A 301 10.09 9.04 8.84
CA LYS A 301 9.97 8.76 7.40
C LYS A 301 8.53 8.83 6.93
N VAL A 302 7.58 8.28 7.68
CA VAL A 302 6.15 8.33 7.32
C VAL A 302 5.60 9.74 7.43
N GLU A 303 6.01 10.52 8.43
CA GLU A 303 5.62 11.92 8.61
C GLU A 303 6.09 12.80 7.45
N ALA A 304 7.34 12.64 7.03
CA ALA A 304 7.94 13.44 5.97
C ALA A 304 7.34 13.15 4.59
N ASP A 305 7.20 11.87 4.23
CA ASP A 305 6.93 11.49 2.85
C ASP A 305 5.53 10.91 2.62
N PHE A 306 4.88 10.38 3.66
CA PHE A 306 3.61 9.65 3.54
C PHE A 306 2.47 10.28 4.35
N ASN A 307 2.63 11.47 4.88
CA ASN A 307 1.56 12.20 5.54
C ASN A 307 0.46 12.58 4.55
N LEU A 308 -0.80 12.27 4.89
CA LEU A 308 -1.95 12.51 4.02
C LEU A 308 -2.08 13.99 3.62
N ALA A 309 -1.88 14.93 4.54
CA ALA A 309 -1.98 16.36 4.24
C ALA A 309 -0.94 16.81 3.21
N ILE A 310 0.30 16.34 3.34
CA ILE A 310 1.38 16.61 2.37
C ILE A 310 1.03 16.03 1.00
N GLN A 311 0.55 14.78 0.95
CA GLN A 311 0.22 14.13 -0.31
C GLN A 311 -1.01 14.76 -0.99
N LEU A 312 -2.01 15.21 -0.23
CA LEU A 312 -3.15 15.95 -0.77
C LEU A 312 -2.73 17.33 -1.33
N LYS A 313 -1.80 18.02 -0.67
CA LYS A 313 -1.24 19.28 -1.19
C LYS A 313 -0.53 19.06 -2.53
N LYS A 314 0.37 18.08 -2.62
CA LYS A 314 1.04 17.68 -3.87
C LYS A 314 0.04 17.29 -4.95
N GLN A 315 -0.98 16.51 -4.61
CA GLN A 315 -2.02 16.11 -5.57
C GLN A 315 -2.76 17.31 -6.14
N LYS A 316 -3.08 18.31 -5.31
CA LYS A 316 -3.71 19.56 -5.75
C LYS A 316 -2.81 20.37 -6.69
N GLU A 317 -1.52 20.47 -6.37
CA GLU A 317 -0.52 21.13 -7.22
C GLU A 317 -0.46 20.45 -8.60
N PHE A 318 -0.35 19.13 -8.64
CA PHE A 318 -0.33 18.34 -9.89
C PHE A 318 -1.62 18.48 -10.71
N TYR A 319 -2.77 18.53 -10.05
CA TYR A 319 -4.03 18.81 -10.78
C TYR A 319 -4.01 20.19 -11.43
N ASN A 320 -3.50 21.21 -10.72
CA ASN A 320 -3.41 22.56 -11.24
C ASN A 320 -2.47 22.68 -12.44
N GLU A 321 -1.38 21.88 -12.53
CA GLU A 321 -0.49 21.81 -13.70
C GLU A 321 -1.26 21.53 -15.00
N VAL A 322 -2.36 20.78 -14.94
CA VAL A 322 -3.18 20.44 -16.10
C VAL A 322 -4.36 21.42 -16.27
N LEU A 323 -5.04 21.74 -15.16
CA LEU A 323 -6.27 22.53 -15.20
C LEU A 323 -6.02 23.98 -15.61
N LEU A 324 -4.87 24.58 -15.25
CA LEU A 324 -4.51 25.95 -15.62
C LEU A 324 -4.08 26.08 -17.08
N LYS A 325 -3.63 25.01 -17.72
CA LYS A 325 -3.29 25.00 -19.16
C LYS A 325 -4.50 24.96 -20.09
N GLN A 326 -5.70 24.70 -19.54
CA GLN A 326 -6.95 24.60 -20.31
C GLN A 326 -7.83 25.85 -20.19
N GLN A 327 -7.38 26.83 -19.40
CA GLN A 327 -7.99 28.16 -19.33
C GLN A 327 -7.26 29.12 -20.29
#